data_53647be28e7723998476e4e3bd4218fd
#
_entry.id   53647be28e7723998476e4e3bd4218fd
#
_cell.length_a   1.000
_cell.length_b   1.000
_cell.length_c   1.000
_cell.angle_alpha   90.00
_cell.angle_beta   90.00
_cell.angle_gamma   90.00
#
_symmetry.space_group_name_H-M   'P 1'
#
loop_
_entity.id
_entity.type
_entity.pdbx_description
1 polymer ?
#
loop_
_entity_poly.entity_id
_entity_poly.type
_entity_poly.pdbx_seq_one_letter_code
_entity_poly.pdbx_strand_id
1 'polypeptide(L)'
;MLRQLYLIFLLSCLTFTLTWAEDSGKKVKGRVCDENKQPIIGANVYWEGTQNGTTSDVDGNFELERKGDSKNLVVSYIGYMTEVTPVDEKDDAMQIFLKGEIALDEVVVSERKMGTIASRTSVLQTQKITYDEICRAACCNLAESFETNPSVDVSYSDAATGARQIKLLGLAGTYVQMLTENYPNFRGAASLYGLDYVPGAWMESIQVSKGTSSVKNGYEALAGQINVEFKKPPTADIFSANVFASDAGRYEGNADASWHINDKLSTGLLVHYSNDKMQHDGNDDGFLDTPLREQVNVMNRWYHKLDKYVAQYGVRYLHESRTGGQDTKHHDFTDPYRIHLNTNRAELFTKQAYIIDKEKVESVALILSGSYHEQKSRYDRTPYNVYQNNVYASLLYEKEFTPMHSLSTGLSMNYDGFDENLVQYAGGESVRHAYDRTEVVPGAYAQYTFNLNDKRDCIRPLR
;
A
#
# COMPACT_ATOMS: atom_id res chain seq x y z
N MET A 1 -26.06 34.28 22.36
CA MET A 1 -25.61 33.99 20.99
C MET A 1 -25.23 32.53 20.78
N LEU A 2 -24.37 31.90 21.56
CA LEU A 2 -24.03 30.48 21.40
C LEU A 2 -25.20 29.48 21.50
N ARG A 3 -26.20 29.77 22.36
CA ARG A 3 -27.37 28.89 22.58
C ARG A 3 -28.37 28.90 21.41
N GLN A 4 -28.39 29.95 20.63
CA GLN A 4 -29.22 30.05 19.41
C GLN A 4 -28.56 29.39 18.20
N LEU A 5 -27.24 29.40 18.12
CA LEU A 5 -26.46 28.66 17.11
C LEU A 5 -26.57 27.13 17.29
N TYR A 6 -26.61 26.65 18.54
CA TYR A 6 -26.79 25.23 18.87
C TYR A 6 -28.20 24.73 18.48
N LEU A 7 -29.23 25.56 18.64
CA LEU A 7 -30.61 25.22 18.24
C LEU A 7 -30.78 25.19 16.72
N ILE A 8 -30.09 26.06 15.98
CA ILE A 8 -30.13 26.09 14.52
C ILE A 8 -29.36 24.87 13.95
N PHE A 9 -28.24 24.45 14.58
CA PHE A 9 -27.50 23.26 14.19
C PHE A 9 -28.30 21.98 14.48
N LEU A 10 -29.02 21.89 15.60
CA LEU A 10 -29.88 20.76 15.94
C LEU A 10 -31.11 20.67 15.04
N LEU A 11 -31.69 21.81 14.61
CA LEU A 11 -32.81 21.84 13.68
C LEU A 11 -32.40 21.47 12.24
N SER A 12 -31.17 21.75 11.83
CA SER A 12 -30.67 21.39 10.52
C SER A 12 -30.35 19.88 10.38
N CYS A 13 -30.07 19.21 11.50
CA CYS A 13 -29.88 17.74 11.51
C CYS A 13 -31.19 16.94 11.50
N LEU A 14 -32.35 17.59 11.83
CA LEU A 14 -33.64 16.88 11.91
C LEU A 14 -34.41 16.84 10.58
N THR A 15 -33.94 17.51 9.53
CA THR A 15 -34.67 17.58 8.25
C THR A 15 -34.12 16.65 7.16
N PHE A 16 -33.19 15.74 7.51
CA PHE A 16 -32.61 14.76 6.55
C PHE A 16 -33.23 13.36 6.71
N THR A 17 -34.53 13.25 6.94
CA THR A 17 -35.26 12.01 6.68
C THR A 17 -35.83 12.06 5.29
N LEU A 18 -34.98 11.80 4.30
CA LEU A 18 -35.41 11.51 2.94
C LEU A 18 -35.99 10.10 2.89
N THR A 19 -37.28 10.04 2.60
CA THR A 19 -38.00 8.84 2.24
C THR A 19 -37.33 8.16 1.05
N TRP A 20 -36.72 6.99 1.27
CA TRP A 20 -36.33 6.10 0.21
C TRP A 20 -37.60 5.42 -0.31
N ALA A 21 -37.99 5.75 -1.54
CA ALA A 21 -38.93 4.93 -2.29
C ALA A 21 -38.12 3.71 -2.80
N GLU A 22 -38.46 2.53 -2.31
CA GLU A 22 -38.02 1.28 -2.93
C GLU A 22 -38.68 1.19 -4.30
N ASP A 23 -37.89 1.50 -5.35
CA ASP A 23 -38.25 1.17 -6.72
C ASP A 23 -37.85 -0.31 -6.93
N SER A 24 -38.82 -1.16 -7.14
CA SER A 24 -38.64 -2.60 -7.44
C SER A 24 -38.06 -2.72 -8.85
N GLY A 25 -36.73 -2.51 -8.97
CA GLY A 25 -36.02 -2.51 -10.24
C GLY A 25 -36.09 -3.87 -10.95
N LYS A 26 -36.31 -3.84 -12.26
CA LYS A 26 -36.18 -5.03 -13.14
C LYS A 26 -34.79 -5.65 -12.92
N LYS A 27 -34.75 -6.96 -12.78
CA LYS A 27 -33.51 -7.75 -12.64
C LYS A 27 -32.99 -8.15 -14.02
N VAL A 28 -31.70 -7.95 -14.24
CA VAL A 28 -30.96 -8.46 -15.40
C VAL A 28 -30.30 -9.76 -15.01
N LYS A 29 -30.40 -10.76 -15.84
CA LYS A 29 -29.77 -12.09 -15.67
C LYS A 29 -28.82 -12.34 -16.82
N GLY A 30 -27.75 -13.06 -16.56
CA GLY A 30 -26.79 -13.42 -17.58
C GLY A 30 -25.83 -14.50 -17.14
N ARG A 31 -24.93 -14.86 -18.06
CA ARG A 31 -23.87 -15.82 -17.81
C ARG A 31 -22.54 -15.28 -18.29
N VAL A 32 -21.51 -15.39 -17.45
CA VAL A 32 -20.14 -15.01 -17.76
C VAL A 32 -19.35 -16.24 -18.13
N CYS A 33 -18.69 -16.21 -19.30
CA CYS A 33 -17.88 -17.29 -19.82
C CYS A 33 -16.52 -16.76 -20.31
N ASP A 34 -15.54 -17.63 -20.45
CA ASP A 34 -14.30 -17.36 -21.18
C ASP A 34 -14.48 -17.53 -22.71
N GLU A 35 -13.40 -17.30 -23.47
CA GLU A 35 -13.39 -17.50 -24.93
C GLU A 35 -13.66 -18.93 -25.37
N ASN A 36 -13.41 -19.92 -24.48
CA ASN A 36 -13.68 -21.33 -24.71
C ASN A 36 -15.07 -21.76 -24.23
N LYS A 37 -15.95 -20.79 -23.87
CA LYS A 37 -17.31 -21.02 -23.36
C LYS A 37 -17.35 -21.74 -22.00
N GLN A 38 -16.22 -21.74 -21.25
CA GLN A 38 -16.20 -22.24 -19.88
C GLN A 38 -16.79 -21.18 -18.94
N PRO A 39 -17.61 -21.57 -17.96
CA PRO A 39 -18.18 -20.62 -17.01
C PRO A 39 -17.09 -20.02 -16.11
N ILE A 40 -17.13 -18.70 -15.92
CA ILE A 40 -16.24 -18.01 -15.00
C ILE A 40 -16.97 -17.82 -13.67
N ILE A 41 -16.45 -18.45 -12.63
CA ILE A 41 -17.00 -18.42 -11.28
C ILE A 41 -16.44 -17.19 -10.55
N GLY A 42 -17.30 -16.37 -9.92
CA GLY A 42 -16.87 -15.22 -9.12
C GLY A 42 -16.45 -14.02 -9.94
N ALA A 43 -16.84 -13.93 -11.21
CA ALA A 43 -16.67 -12.70 -11.99
C ALA A 43 -17.56 -11.59 -11.40
N ASN A 44 -17.00 -10.40 -11.26
CA ASN A 44 -17.73 -9.24 -10.79
C ASN A 44 -18.57 -8.65 -11.91
N VAL A 45 -19.84 -8.41 -11.62
CA VAL A 45 -20.82 -7.85 -12.54
C VAL A 45 -21.47 -6.65 -11.86
N TYR A 46 -21.30 -5.44 -12.39
CA TYR A 46 -21.83 -4.23 -11.77
C TYR A 46 -22.21 -3.18 -12.83
N TRP A 47 -23.11 -2.26 -12.45
CA TRP A 47 -23.49 -1.13 -13.31
C TRP A 47 -22.40 -0.07 -13.31
N GLU A 48 -22.01 0.37 -14.49
CA GLU A 48 -20.98 1.39 -14.67
C GLU A 48 -21.30 2.67 -13.88
N GLY A 49 -20.31 3.16 -13.12
CA GLY A 49 -20.46 4.35 -12.27
C GLY A 49 -21.31 4.14 -11.00
N THR A 50 -21.66 2.89 -10.64
CA THR A 50 -22.44 2.59 -9.44
C THR A 50 -21.75 1.56 -8.55
N GLN A 51 -22.21 1.46 -7.29
CA GLN A 51 -21.80 0.40 -6.36
C GLN A 51 -22.75 -0.81 -6.40
N ASN A 52 -23.72 -0.83 -7.31
CA ASN A 52 -24.66 -1.93 -7.42
C ASN A 52 -24.08 -3.03 -8.29
N GLY A 53 -23.69 -4.15 -7.68
CA GLY A 53 -23.04 -5.27 -8.34
C GLY A 53 -23.38 -6.60 -7.69
N THR A 54 -23.01 -7.68 -8.39
CA THR A 54 -23.13 -9.09 -7.99
C THR A 54 -21.91 -9.86 -8.49
N THR A 55 -21.81 -11.12 -8.10
CA THR A 55 -20.78 -12.05 -8.62
C THR A 55 -21.45 -13.23 -9.34
N SER A 56 -20.78 -13.78 -10.34
CA SER A 56 -21.23 -15.00 -11.01
C SER A 56 -21.10 -16.24 -10.11
N ASP A 57 -22.07 -17.14 -10.21
CA ASP A 57 -22.12 -18.42 -9.48
C ASP A 57 -21.19 -19.51 -10.08
N VAL A 58 -21.27 -20.73 -9.57
CA VAL A 58 -20.46 -21.87 -10.03
C VAL A 58 -20.70 -22.27 -11.49
N ASP A 59 -21.84 -21.92 -12.06
CA ASP A 59 -22.19 -22.10 -13.46
C ASP A 59 -21.98 -20.86 -14.31
N GLY A 60 -21.38 -19.82 -13.72
CA GLY A 60 -21.12 -18.52 -14.36
C GLY A 60 -22.34 -17.61 -14.42
N ASN A 61 -23.49 -17.96 -13.86
CA ASN A 61 -24.69 -17.14 -13.92
C ASN A 61 -24.67 -16.00 -12.91
N PHE A 62 -25.29 -14.89 -13.27
CA PHE A 62 -25.49 -13.75 -12.38
C PHE A 62 -26.91 -13.19 -12.47
N GLU A 63 -27.35 -12.56 -11.41
CA GLU A 63 -28.60 -11.82 -11.33
C GLU A 63 -28.35 -10.50 -10.63
N LEU A 64 -28.70 -9.36 -11.26
CA LEU A 64 -28.41 -8.02 -10.78
C LEU A 64 -29.63 -7.12 -10.95
N GLU A 65 -30.01 -6.41 -9.89
CA GLU A 65 -31.07 -5.40 -9.95
C GLU A 65 -30.58 -4.16 -10.71
N ARG A 66 -31.47 -3.60 -11.55
CA ARG A 66 -31.21 -2.35 -12.24
C ARG A 66 -31.50 -1.20 -11.30
N LYS A 67 -30.44 -0.54 -10.79
CA LYS A 67 -30.54 0.67 -9.97
C LYS A 67 -29.75 1.79 -10.64
N GLY A 68 -30.43 2.92 -10.93
CA GLY A 68 -29.84 4.10 -11.55
C GLY A 68 -29.99 4.15 -13.07
N ASP A 69 -29.42 5.20 -13.67
CA ASP A 69 -29.54 5.52 -15.11
C ASP A 69 -28.47 4.84 -15.98
N SER A 70 -27.59 4.04 -15.40
CA SER A 70 -26.53 3.37 -16.15
C SER A 70 -27.09 2.34 -17.12
N LYS A 71 -26.66 2.40 -18.36
CA LYS A 71 -27.02 1.45 -19.41
C LYS A 71 -25.94 0.41 -19.68
N ASN A 72 -24.76 0.56 -19.07
CA ASN A 72 -23.63 -0.31 -19.29
C ASN A 72 -23.39 -1.22 -18.09
N LEU A 73 -23.25 -2.51 -18.37
CA LEU A 73 -22.84 -3.51 -17.40
C LEU A 73 -21.35 -3.78 -17.55
N VAL A 74 -20.61 -3.65 -16.46
CA VAL A 74 -19.17 -3.91 -16.43
C VAL A 74 -18.97 -5.28 -15.82
N VAL A 75 -18.23 -6.15 -16.52
CA VAL A 75 -17.86 -7.47 -16.03
C VAL A 75 -16.35 -7.57 -15.98
N SER A 76 -15.83 -7.96 -14.81
CA SER A 76 -14.39 -8.10 -14.59
C SER A 76 -14.07 -9.39 -13.82
N TYR A 77 -12.94 -10.01 -14.16
CA TYR A 77 -12.43 -11.18 -13.49
C TYR A 77 -10.90 -11.21 -13.58
N ILE A 78 -10.24 -11.81 -12.57
CA ILE A 78 -8.78 -11.89 -12.49
C ILE A 78 -8.23 -12.65 -13.69
N GLY A 79 -7.28 -12.02 -14.42
CA GLY A 79 -6.68 -12.63 -15.61
C GLY A 79 -7.49 -12.46 -16.89
N TYR A 80 -8.55 -11.64 -16.85
CA TYR A 80 -9.39 -11.34 -18.00
C TYR A 80 -9.53 -9.83 -18.21
N MET A 81 -9.65 -9.41 -19.46
CA MET A 81 -9.95 -8.01 -19.80
C MET A 81 -11.36 -7.67 -19.29
N THR A 82 -11.47 -6.50 -18.66
CA THR A 82 -12.79 -6.00 -18.25
C THR A 82 -13.64 -5.72 -19.49
N GLU A 83 -14.83 -6.32 -19.55
CA GLU A 83 -15.79 -6.15 -20.63
C GLU A 83 -16.89 -5.19 -20.19
N VAL A 84 -17.22 -4.21 -21.06
CA VAL A 84 -18.31 -3.27 -20.84
C VAL A 84 -19.37 -3.56 -21.89
N THR A 85 -20.53 -4.04 -21.47
CA THR A 85 -21.61 -4.44 -22.35
C THR A 85 -22.83 -3.54 -22.15
N PRO A 86 -23.32 -2.87 -23.21
CA PRO A 86 -24.58 -2.12 -23.13
C PRO A 86 -25.76 -3.08 -22.95
N VAL A 87 -26.69 -2.73 -22.05
CA VAL A 87 -27.88 -3.53 -21.74
C VAL A 87 -29.13 -2.77 -22.11
N ASP A 88 -29.88 -3.30 -23.04
CA ASP A 88 -31.19 -2.76 -23.42
C ASP A 88 -32.29 -3.18 -22.45
N GLU A 89 -33.41 -2.44 -22.44
CA GLU A 89 -34.54 -2.70 -21.53
C GLU A 89 -35.24 -4.05 -21.77
N LYS A 90 -34.92 -4.72 -22.87
CA LYS A 90 -35.55 -5.99 -23.32
C LYS A 90 -34.67 -7.22 -23.11
N ASP A 91 -33.42 -7.03 -22.64
CA ASP A 91 -32.48 -8.13 -22.46
C ASP A 91 -32.71 -8.80 -21.10
N ASP A 92 -33.50 -9.87 -21.08
CA ASP A 92 -33.78 -10.68 -19.89
C ASP A 92 -32.72 -11.77 -19.63
N ALA A 93 -31.87 -12.10 -20.61
CA ALA A 93 -30.76 -13.05 -20.47
C ALA A 93 -29.65 -12.73 -21.46
N MET A 94 -28.44 -12.52 -20.96
CA MET A 94 -27.27 -12.19 -21.78
C MET A 94 -26.11 -13.15 -21.50
N GLN A 95 -25.26 -13.33 -22.51
CA GLN A 95 -24.04 -14.10 -22.38
C GLN A 95 -22.84 -13.17 -22.62
N ILE A 96 -21.96 -13.06 -21.65
CA ILE A 96 -20.80 -12.17 -21.67
C ILE A 96 -19.55 -13.04 -21.74
N PHE A 97 -18.68 -12.77 -22.70
CA PHE A 97 -17.43 -13.48 -22.88
C PHE A 97 -16.28 -12.58 -22.47
N LEU A 98 -15.53 -13.00 -21.47
CA LEU A 98 -14.30 -12.31 -21.06
C LEU A 98 -13.12 -12.88 -21.85
N LYS A 99 -12.29 -11.96 -22.36
CA LYS A 99 -11.03 -12.31 -23.04
C LYS A 99 -9.92 -12.36 -22.01
N GLY A 100 -9.06 -13.40 -22.11
CA GLY A 100 -7.88 -13.50 -21.26
C GLY A 100 -7.01 -12.26 -21.35
N GLU A 101 -6.69 -11.63 -20.23
CA GLU A 101 -5.79 -10.49 -20.19
C GLU A 101 -4.36 -10.99 -20.00
N ILE A 102 -3.48 -10.55 -20.88
CA ILE A 102 -2.04 -10.77 -20.75
C ILE A 102 -1.53 -9.80 -19.68
N ALA A 103 -1.47 -10.28 -18.45
CA ALA A 103 -1.12 -9.45 -17.31
C ALA A 103 0.37 -9.17 -17.25
N LEU A 104 0.73 -7.94 -17.59
CA LEU A 104 1.94 -7.25 -17.16
C LEU A 104 1.64 -6.20 -16.10
N ASP A 105 0.39 -5.88 -15.90
CA ASP A 105 -0.03 -5.16 -14.74
C ASP A 105 -0.18 -6.15 -13.58
N GLU A 106 0.44 -5.86 -12.45
CA GLU A 106 -0.08 -6.35 -11.18
C GLU A 106 -1.58 -6.10 -11.24
N VAL A 107 -2.33 -7.18 -11.34
CA VAL A 107 -3.78 -7.12 -11.54
C VAL A 107 -4.33 -6.30 -10.40
N VAL A 108 -4.64 -5.05 -10.66
CA VAL A 108 -5.46 -4.25 -9.76
C VAL A 108 -6.87 -4.81 -9.88
N VAL A 109 -7.10 -5.87 -9.13
CA VAL A 109 -8.44 -6.39 -8.93
C VAL A 109 -9.17 -5.36 -8.11
N SER A 110 -10.01 -4.57 -8.74
CA SER A 110 -10.93 -3.67 -8.06
C SER A 110 -12.12 -4.43 -7.47
N GLU A 111 -11.88 -5.64 -6.99
CA GLU A 111 -12.85 -6.34 -6.16
C GLU A 111 -12.56 -5.98 -4.71
N ARG A 112 -13.45 -5.24 -4.08
CA ARG A 112 -13.43 -5.00 -2.63
C ARG A 112 -13.80 -6.29 -1.91
N LYS A 113 -12.91 -7.28 -1.91
CA LYS A 113 -13.04 -8.44 -1.02
C LYS A 113 -12.69 -7.98 0.38
N MET A 114 -13.67 -8.05 1.27
CA MET A 114 -13.45 -7.76 2.68
C MET A 114 -12.51 -8.79 3.30
N GLY A 115 -11.51 -8.33 4.04
CA GLY A 115 -10.65 -9.16 4.89
C GLY A 115 -9.29 -9.50 4.30
N THR A 116 -8.56 -10.35 5.00
CA THR A 116 -7.25 -10.85 4.58
C THR A 116 -7.43 -12.03 3.63
N ILE A 117 -6.90 -11.92 2.42
CA ILE A 117 -7.01 -12.94 1.38
C ILE A 117 -5.68 -13.67 1.27
N ALA A 118 -5.69 -15.01 1.42
CA ALA A 118 -4.53 -15.85 1.14
C ALA A 118 -4.49 -16.18 -0.37
N SER A 119 -3.38 -15.86 -1.04
CA SER A 119 -3.17 -16.27 -2.42
C SER A 119 -2.98 -17.79 -2.49
N ARG A 120 -3.82 -18.48 -3.25
CA ARG A 120 -3.72 -19.93 -3.48
C ARG A 120 -2.93 -20.26 -4.76
N THR A 121 -2.72 -19.27 -5.63
CA THR A 121 -2.05 -19.46 -6.93
C THR A 121 -0.57 -19.05 -6.90
N SER A 122 -0.14 -18.32 -5.88
CA SER A 122 1.26 -17.95 -5.69
C SER A 122 2.06 -19.11 -5.12
N VAL A 123 3.25 -19.35 -5.69
CA VAL A 123 4.25 -20.28 -5.13
C VAL A 123 4.68 -19.89 -3.71
N LEU A 124 4.54 -18.61 -3.37
CA LEU A 124 4.80 -18.05 -2.06
C LEU A 124 3.51 -17.96 -1.24
N GLN A 125 3.60 -18.22 0.06
CA GLN A 125 2.50 -17.99 0.99
C GLN A 125 2.30 -16.48 1.17
N THR A 126 1.54 -15.87 0.27
CA THR A 126 1.25 -14.44 0.28
C THR A 126 -0.16 -14.19 0.79
N GLN A 127 -0.28 -13.31 1.76
CA GLN A 127 -1.55 -12.79 2.27
C GLN A 127 -1.69 -11.34 1.81
N LYS A 128 -2.86 -10.99 1.30
CA LYS A 128 -3.21 -9.61 0.93
C LYS A 128 -4.19 -9.04 1.95
N ILE A 129 -3.81 -7.99 2.64
CA ILE A 129 -4.68 -7.18 3.49
C ILE A 129 -5.28 -6.11 2.58
N THR A 130 -6.59 -6.07 2.50
CA THR A 130 -7.31 -5.15 1.60
C THR A 130 -7.56 -3.79 2.25
N TYR A 131 -7.90 -2.80 1.43
CA TYR A 131 -8.27 -1.45 1.89
C TYR A 131 -9.39 -1.49 2.95
N ASP A 132 -10.40 -2.33 2.77
CA ASP A 132 -11.51 -2.45 3.73
C ASP A 132 -11.05 -2.96 5.10
N GLU A 133 -10.06 -3.86 5.15
CA GLU A 133 -9.47 -4.32 6.41
C GLU A 133 -8.65 -3.21 7.09
N ILE A 134 -7.86 -2.47 6.29
CA ILE A 134 -7.09 -1.33 6.77
C ILE A 134 -8.02 -0.25 7.35
N CYS A 135 -9.11 0.06 6.66
CA CYS A 135 -10.13 1.02 7.15
C CYS A 135 -10.84 0.52 8.41
N ARG A 136 -11.15 -0.79 8.50
CA ARG A 136 -11.81 -1.38 9.67
C ARG A 136 -10.92 -1.31 10.91
N ALA A 137 -9.62 -1.49 10.76
CA ALA A 137 -8.66 -1.33 11.85
C ALA A 137 -8.41 0.15 12.19
N ALA A 138 -9.04 1.11 11.48
CA ALA A 138 -8.85 2.56 11.62
C ALA A 138 -7.36 2.95 11.64
N CYS A 139 -6.55 2.31 10.78
CA CYS A 139 -5.12 2.42 10.79
C CYS A 139 -4.64 3.79 10.33
N CYS A 140 -3.89 4.47 11.16
CA CYS A 140 -3.30 5.75 10.83
C CYS A 140 -1.98 5.61 10.07
N ASN A 141 -1.28 4.48 10.26
CA ASN A 141 -0.02 4.17 9.57
C ASN A 141 0.13 2.67 9.30
N LEU A 142 1.21 2.31 8.60
CA LEU A 142 1.47 0.91 8.23
C LEU A 142 1.66 0.00 9.46
N ALA A 143 2.30 0.47 10.54
CA ALA A 143 2.48 -0.35 11.74
C ALA A 143 1.15 -0.79 12.35
N GLU A 144 0.21 0.13 12.46
CA GLU A 144 -1.13 -0.12 13.02
C GLU A 144 -1.98 -1.04 12.14
N SER A 145 -1.69 -1.08 10.84
CA SER A 145 -2.41 -1.95 9.89
C SER A 145 -2.25 -3.45 10.16
N PHE A 146 -1.30 -3.83 10.98
CA PHE A 146 -1.06 -5.22 11.35
C PHE A 146 -1.68 -5.64 12.68
N GLU A 147 -2.26 -4.73 13.45
CA GLU A 147 -2.86 -5.03 14.77
C GLU A 147 -3.99 -6.06 14.66
N THR A 148 -4.72 -6.06 13.55
CA THR A 148 -5.78 -7.05 13.29
C THR A 148 -5.27 -8.32 12.59
N ASN A 149 -4.00 -8.37 12.19
CA ASN A 149 -3.44 -9.49 11.44
C ASN A 149 -2.57 -10.38 12.32
N PRO A 150 -3.02 -11.59 12.71
CA PRO A 150 -2.27 -12.48 13.58
C PRO A 150 -0.99 -13.04 12.95
N SER A 151 -0.74 -12.74 11.69
CA SER A 151 0.43 -13.23 10.96
C SER A 151 1.65 -12.37 11.11
N VAL A 152 1.49 -11.12 11.56
CA VAL A 152 2.53 -10.10 11.66
C VAL A 152 2.52 -9.56 13.08
N ASP A 153 3.63 -9.67 13.76
CA ASP A 153 3.81 -9.08 15.07
C ASP A 153 4.53 -7.74 14.94
N VAL A 154 3.93 -6.67 15.46
CA VAL A 154 4.50 -5.34 15.52
C VAL A 154 4.80 -5.00 16.96
N SER A 155 6.04 -4.63 17.24
CA SER A 155 6.48 -4.25 18.58
C SER A 155 7.34 -3.00 18.54
N TYR A 156 7.40 -2.27 19.65
CA TYR A 156 8.37 -1.19 19.80
C TYR A 156 9.78 -1.78 19.86
N SER A 157 10.70 -1.23 19.06
CA SER A 157 12.13 -1.50 19.16
C SER A 157 12.83 -0.50 20.08
N ASP A 158 12.26 0.69 20.22
CA ASP A 158 12.67 1.74 21.14
C ASP A 158 11.43 2.57 21.56
N ALA A 159 11.07 2.49 22.83
CA ALA A 159 9.90 3.18 23.38
C ALA A 159 10.10 4.69 23.42
N ALA A 160 11.30 5.17 23.75
CA ALA A 160 11.58 6.59 23.93
C ALA A 160 11.44 7.41 22.64
N THR A 161 11.76 6.82 21.50
CA THR A 161 11.59 7.44 20.18
C THR A 161 10.36 6.93 19.42
N GLY A 162 9.69 5.90 19.97
CA GLY A 162 8.53 5.28 19.34
C GLY A 162 8.87 4.46 18.09
N ALA A 163 10.14 4.05 17.93
CA ALA A 163 10.54 3.21 16.80
C ALA A 163 9.86 1.83 16.89
N ARG A 164 9.27 1.40 15.78
CA ARG A 164 8.54 0.13 15.68
C ARG A 164 9.25 -0.82 14.73
N GLN A 165 9.14 -2.11 15.01
CA GLN A 165 9.65 -3.16 14.13
C GLN A 165 8.59 -4.22 13.88
N ILE A 166 8.68 -4.82 12.70
CA ILE A 166 7.86 -5.98 12.34
C ILE A 166 8.66 -7.24 12.63
N LYS A 167 7.99 -8.24 13.19
CA LYS A 167 8.53 -9.58 13.34
C LYS A 167 7.73 -10.56 12.50
N LEU A 168 8.41 -11.30 11.64
CA LEU A 168 7.84 -12.40 10.89
C LEU A 168 8.53 -13.70 11.27
N LEU A 169 7.77 -14.76 11.51
CA LEU A 169 8.28 -16.06 11.93
C LEU A 169 9.18 -15.99 13.20
N GLY A 170 8.92 -15.03 14.08
CA GLY A 170 9.72 -14.79 15.30
C GLY A 170 11.05 -14.07 15.07
N LEU A 171 11.40 -13.69 13.83
CA LEU A 171 12.63 -12.96 13.49
C LEU A 171 12.40 -11.46 13.49
N ALA A 172 13.43 -10.70 13.88
CA ALA A 172 13.39 -9.24 13.96
C ALA A 172 13.22 -8.58 12.58
N GLY A 173 12.78 -7.32 12.57
CA GLY A 173 12.47 -6.55 11.39
C GLY A 173 13.59 -6.38 10.37
N THR A 174 14.85 -6.48 10.80
CA THR A 174 16.03 -6.46 9.91
C THR A 174 16.08 -7.63 8.91
N TYR A 175 15.33 -8.68 9.17
CA TYR A 175 15.20 -9.86 8.30
C TYR A 175 13.94 -9.82 7.42
N VAL A 176 13.16 -8.75 7.53
CA VAL A 176 11.94 -8.53 6.74
C VAL A 176 12.21 -7.44 5.72
N GLN A 177 12.04 -7.77 4.45
CA GLN A 177 12.21 -6.80 3.39
C GLN A 177 10.96 -5.93 3.26
N MET A 178 11.16 -4.61 3.27
CA MET A 178 10.11 -3.64 3.01
C MET A 178 10.13 -3.22 1.55
N LEU A 179 8.98 -3.34 0.90
CA LEU A 179 8.77 -2.91 -0.48
C LEU A 179 7.65 -1.87 -0.54
N THR A 180 7.78 -0.94 -1.44
CA THR A 180 6.70 -0.08 -1.90
C THR A 180 6.48 -0.38 -3.37
N GLU A 181 5.29 -0.84 -3.74
CA GLU A 181 4.98 -1.15 -5.14
C GLU A 181 6.06 -1.98 -5.85
N ASN A 182 6.53 -3.03 -5.16
CA ASN A 182 7.53 -3.99 -5.63
C ASN A 182 8.96 -3.45 -5.86
N TYR A 183 9.32 -2.31 -5.28
CA TYR A 183 10.72 -1.91 -5.19
C TYR A 183 11.14 -1.75 -3.73
N PRO A 184 12.42 -2.07 -3.37
CA PRO A 184 12.93 -1.93 -2.01
C PRO A 184 12.81 -0.48 -1.51
N ASN A 185 12.23 -0.29 -0.33
CA ASN A 185 12.08 1.01 0.31
C ASN A 185 12.29 0.90 1.83
N PHE A 186 12.48 2.02 2.50
CA PHE A 186 12.69 2.12 3.96
C PHE A 186 13.82 1.21 4.46
N ARG A 187 14.96 1.26 3.77
CA ARG A 187 16.19 0.55 4.10
C ARG A 187 17.14 1.45 4.89
N GLY A 188 18.14 0.85 5.54
CA GLY A 188 19.21 1.58 6.24
C GLY A 188 18.66 2.51 7.33
N ALA A 189 19.01 3.79 7.28
CA ALA A 189 18.59 4.78 8.26
C ALA A 189 17.06 4.98 8.32
N ALA A 190 16.38 4.84 7.19
CA ALA A 190 14.93 4.97 7.13
C ALA A 190 14.18 3.77 7.74
N SER A 191 14.83 2.64 8.00
CA SER A 191 14.16 1.42 8.47
C SER A 191 13.57 1.54 9.88
N LEU A 192 14.17 2.36 10.74
CA LEU A 192 13.76 2.52 12.13
C LEU A 192 12.34 3.09 12.28
N TYR A 193 11.98 4.04 11.41
CA TYR A 193 10.69 4.74 11.47
C TYR A 193 9.86 4.54 10.20
N GLY A 194 10.33 3.72 9.27
CA GLY A 194 9.72 3.53 7.94
C GLY A 194 8.26 3.08 8.00
N LEU A 195 7.85 2.35 9.03
CA LEU A 195 6.47 1.93 9.25
C LEU A 195 5.53 3.10 9.54
N ASP A 196 6.02 4.11 10.23
CA ASP A 196 5.26 5.32 10.54
C ASP A 196 5.21 6.32 9.36
N TYR A 197 6.14 6.17 8.40
CA TYR A 197 6.18 7.05 7.22
C TYR A 197 5.10 6.76 6.19
N VAL A 198 4.39 5.65 6.32
CA VAL A 198 3.35 5.24 5.38
C VAL A 198 1.96 5.54 5.96
N PRO A 199 1.26 6.58 5.48
CA PRO A 199 -0.10 6.90 5.95
C PRO A 199 -1.09 5.80 5.59
N GLY A 200 -1.95 5.44 6.53
CA GLY A 200 -2.97 4.41 6.36
C GLY A 200 -3.94 4.72 5.20
N ALA A 201 -4.37 5.98 5.11
CA ALA A 201 -5.29 6.43 4.08
C ALA A 201 -4.76 6.36 2.64
N TRP A 202 -3.42 6.24 2.45
CA TRP A 202 -2.79 6.13 1.13
C TRP A 202 -2.75 4.70 0.60
N MET A 203 -2.87 3.70 1.50
CA MET A 203 -2.70 2.30 1.17
C MET A 203 -3.91 1.73 0.46
N GLU A 204 -3.72 1.12 -0.69
CA GLU A 204 -4.70 0.32 -1.41
C GLU A 204 -4.71 -1.11 -0.88
N SER A 205 -3.53 -1.66 -0.63
CA SER A 205 -3.37 -2.98 -0.03
C SER A 205 -1.97 -3.19 0.53
N ILE A 206 -1.85 -4.18 1.41
CA ILE A 206 -0.57 -4.65 1.94
C ILE A 206 -0.46 -6.13 1.61
N GLN A 207 0.66 -6.53 1.01
CA GLN A 207 0.97 -7.93 0.73
C GLN A 207 2.04 -8.40 1.70
N VAL A 208 1.77 -9.48 2.40
CA VAL A 208 2.68 -10.11 3.35
C VAL A 208 3.04 -11.49 2.85
N SER A 209 4.31 -11.69 2.51
CA SER A 209 4.86 -13.00 2.15
C SER A 209 5.77 -13.49 3.25
N LYS A 210 5.54 -14.71 3.73
CA LYS A 210 6.33 -15.34 4.80
C LYS A 210 7.36 -16.29 4.22
N GLY A 211 8.52 -16.33 4.84
CA GLY A 211 9.67 -17.13 4.40
C GLY A 211 10.48 -16.42 3.31
N THR A 212 11.39 -17.14 2.67
CA THR A 212 12.20 -16.59 1.60
C THR A 212 11.33 -16.12 0.44
N SER A 213 11.52 -14.87 0.01
CA SER A 213 10.72 -14.27 -1.06
C SER A 213 11.19 -14.68 -2.46
N SER A 214 10.49 -14.18 -3.48
CA SER A 214 10.93 -14.34 -4.85
C SER A 214 12.31 -13.72 -5.07
N VAL A 215 13.16 -14.41 -5.80
CA VAL A 215 14.49 -13.92 -6.22
C VAL A 215 14.42 -12.59 -7.00
N LYS A 216 13.26 -12.23 -7.54
CA LYS A 216 13.01 -10.96 -8.23
C LYS A 216 13.29 -9.74 -7.36
N ASN A 217 13.02 -9.83 -6.05
CA ASN A 217 13.06 -8.71 -5.12
C ASN A 217 14.39 -8.61 -4.34
N GLY A 218 15.38 -9.43 -4.69
CA GLY A 218 16.70 -9.41 -4.08
C GLY A 218 16.86 -10.37 -2.91
N TYR A 219 17.81 -10.10 -2.03
CA TYR A 219 18.32 -11.04 -1.03
C TYR A 219 17.89 -10.75 0.42
N GLU A 220 17.25 -9.61 0.68
CA GLU A 220 17.00 -9.15 2.04
C GLU A 220 15.84 -9.86 2.75
N ALA A 221 14.95 -10.52 2.01
CA ALA A 221 13.79 -11.19 2.55
C ALA A 221 14.12 -12.58 3.10
N LEU A 222 14.73 -12.65 4.28
CA LEU A 222 15.03 -13.92 4.97
C LEU A 222 13.82 -14.46 5.74
N ALA A 223 13.13 -13.61 6.50
CA ALA A 223 11.93 -13.96 7.25
C ALA A 223 10.65 -13.74 6.44
N GLY A 224 10.71 -12.86 5.45
CA GLY A 224 9.61 -12.52 4.56
C GLY A 224 9.73 -11.13 3.99
N GLN A 225 8.70 -10.74 3.26
CA GLN A 225 8.59 -9.39 2.69
C GLN A 225 7.22 -8.81 2.94
N ILE A 226 7.18 -7.50 3.02
CA ILE A 226 5.95 -6.70 3.09
C ILE A 226 5.99 -5.72 1.93
N ASN A 227 5.00 -5.80 1.04
CA ASN A 227 4.83 -4.88 -0.06
C ASN A 227 3.59 -4.03 0.16
N VAL A 228 3.75 -2.71 0.07
CA VAL A 228 2.65 -1.75 0.22
C VAL A 228 2.30 -1.18 -1.15
N GLU A 229 1.04 -1.32 -1.53
CA GLU A 229 0.49 -0.69 -2.72
C GLU A 229 -0.28 0.57 -2.32
N PHE A 230 0.02 1.68 -2.98
CA PHE A 230 -0.71 2.94 -2.80
C PHE A 230 -1.86 3.06 -3.80
N LYS A 231 -2.87 3.87 -3.45
CA LYS A 231 -3.96 4.27 -4.36
C LYS A 231 -3.39 4.76 -5.68
N LYS A 232 -3.90 4.23 -6.80
CA LYS A 232 -3.43 4.55 -8.15
C LYS A 232 -4.40 5.51 -8.84
N PRO A 233 -3.92 6.55 -9.56
CA PRO A 233 -4.80 7.56 -10.15
C PRO A 233 -5.93 7.04 -11.04
N PRO A 234 -5.76 5.95 -11.83
CA PRO A 234 -6.86 5.45 -12.68
C PRO A 234 -8.02 4.82 -11.90
N THR A 235 -7.78 4.35 -10.67
CA THR A 235 -8.78 3.59 -9.88
C THR A 235 -9.16 4.27 -8.59
N ALA A 236 -8.46 5.36 -8.22
CA ALA A 236 -8.74 6.12 -7.02
C ALA A 236 -9.95 7.05 -7.22
N ASP A 237 -10.61 7.37 -6.13
CA ASP A 237 -11.69 8.36 -6.11
C ASP A 237 -11.18 9.72 -6.61
N ILE A 238 -12.06 10.52 -7.23
CA ILE A 238 -11.72 11.87 -7.71
C ILE A 238 -11.23 12.74 -6.55
N PHE A 239 -11.87 12.60 -5.39
CA PHE A 239 -11.46 13.27 -4.17
C PHE A 239 -11.89 12.44 -2.96
N SER A 240 -10.98 12.30 -1.99
CA SER A 240 -11.23 11.68 -0.71
C SER A 240 -10.57 12.51 0.38
N ALA A 241 -11.22 12.64 1.52
CA ALA A 241 -10.65 13.29 2.70
C ALA A 241 -11.03 12.50 3.96
N ASN A 242 -10.08 12.39 4.87
CA ASN A 242 -10.25 11.70 6.14
C ASN A 242 -9.61 12.54 7.25
N VAL A 243 -10.30 12.61 8.40
CA VAL A 243 -9.79 13.25 9.61
C VAL A 243 -9.93 12.27 10.77
N PHE A 244 -8.86 12.13 11.52
CA PHE A 244 -8.82 11.31 12.73
C PHE A 244 -8.43 12.17 13.93
N ALA A 245 -9.06 11.92 15.08
CA ALA A 245 -8.72 12.54 16.35
C ALA A 245 -8.88 11.50 17.48
N SER A 246 -7.94 11.49 18.43
CA SER A 246 -8.03 10.65 19.63
C SER A 246 -7.96 11.48 20.90
N ASP A 247 -8.43 10.92 21.98
CA ASP A 247 -8.36 11.48 23.34
C ASP A 247 -6.91 11.57 23.86
N ALA A 248 -6.01 10.73 23.31
CA ALA A 248 -4.56 10.83 23.54
C ALA A 248 -3.89 12.04 22.89
N GLY A 249 -4.66 12.91 22.22
CA GLY A 249 -4.16 14.16 21.62
C GLY A 249 -3.53 14.02 20.24
N ARG A 250 -3.79 12.90 19.56
CA ARG A 250 -3.38 12.68 18.19
C ARG A 250 -4.45 13.22 17.23
N TYR A 251 -4.00 14.00 16.26
CA TYR A 251 -4.83 14.54 15.18
C TYR A 251 -4.20 14.21 13.84
N GLU A 252 -5.00 13.74 12.90
CA GLU A 252 -4.55 13.47 11.54
C GLU A 252 -5.55 14.01 10.53
N GLY A 253 -5.01 14.47 9.40
CA GLY A 253 -5.76 14.86 8.23
C GLY A 253 -5.14 14.24 6.99
N ASN A 254 -5.96 13.59 6.19
CA ASN A 254 -5.59 13.03 4.91
C ASN A 254 -6.49 13.62 3.82
N ALA A 255 -5.91 13.94 2.68
CA ALA A 255 -6.65 14.30 1.48
C ALA A 255 -5.95 13.71 0.27
N ASP A 256 -6.72 13.09 -0.60
CA ASP A 256 -6.25 12.61 -1.88
C ASP A 256 -7.20 13.04 -3.00
N ALA A 257 -6.62 13.37 -4.14
CA ALA A 257 -7.34 13.76 -5.33
C ALA A 257 -6.72 13.11 -6.55
N SER A 258 -7.56 12.55 -7.43
CA SER A 258 -7.13 11.91 -8.67
C SER A 258 -7.97 12.43 -9.83
N TRP A 259 -7.33 12.65 -10.97
CA TRP A 259 -8.02 13.09 -12.17
C TRP A 259 -7.36 12.56 -13.44
N HIS A 260 -8.20 12.31 -14.43
CA HIS A 260 -7.76 11.93 -15.76
C HIS A 260 -7.50 13.19 -16.59
N ILE A 261 -6.29 13.33 -17.11
CA ILE A 261 -5.94 14.40 -18.03
C ILE A 261 -6.49 14.06 -19.43
N ASN A 262 -6.41 12.79 -19.80
CA ASN A 262 -7.02 12.18 -20.98
C ASN A 262 -7.11 10.66 -20.78
N ASP A 263 -7.63 9.91 -21.75
CA ASP A 263 -7.83 8.45 -21.67
C ASP A 263 -6.55 7.65 -21.44
N LYS A 264 -5.38 8.27 -21.62
CA LYS A 264 -4.06 7.62 -21.51
C LYS A 264 -3.25 8.09 -20.33
N LEU A 265 -3.59 9.22 -19.73
CA LEU A 265 -2.79 9.88 -18.71
C LEU A 265 -3.66 10.32 -17.53
N SER A 266 -3.31 9.83 -16.36
CA SER A 266 -3.93 10.19 -15.09
C SER A 266 -2.89 10.68 -14.10
N THR A 267 -3.29 11.54 -13.16
CA THR A 267 -2.43 12.00 -12.07
C THR A 267 -3.20 11.99 -10.75
N GLY A 268 -2.47 11.86 -9.66
CA GLY A 268 -3.02 11.91 -8.31
C GLY A 268 -2.09 12.63 -7.34
N LEU A 269 -2.69 13.33 -6.41
CA LEU A 269 -2.03 14.00 -5.30
C LEU A 269 -2.54 13.41 -3.99
N LEU A 270 -1.63 12.98 -3.12
CA LEU A 270 -1.92 12.48 -1.79
C LEU A 270 -1.22 13.38 -0.78
N VAL A 271 -1.95 13.81 0.23
CA VAL A 271 -1.46 14.69 1.31
C VAL A 271 -1.83 14.09 2.65
N HIS A 272 -0.88 14.09 3.57
CA HIS A 272 -1.07 13.64 4.94
C HIS A 272 -0.40 14.62 5.90
N TYR A 273 -1.11 14.92 6.97
CA TYR A 273 -0.61 15.63 8.14
C TYR A 273 -1.00 14.87 9.40
N SER A 274 -0.07 14.67 10.30
CA SER A 274 -0.35 14.14 11.63
C SER A 274 0.38 14.92 12.70
N ASN A 275 -0.25 15.01 13.87
CA ASN A 275 0.26 15.74 15.02
C ASN A 275 -0.14 15.02 16.30
N ASP A 276 0.84 14.79 17.17
CA ASP A 276 0.67 14.19 18.48
C ASP A 276 1.44 15.09 19.49
N LYS A 277 0.72 15.92 20.24
CA LYS A 277 1.29 16.96 21.10
C LYS A 277 0.96 16.83 22.59
N MET A 278 0.17 15.85 22.96
CA MET A 278 -0.11 15.62 24.38
C MET A 278 0.97 14.78 25.04
N GLN A 279 1.49 15.29 26.14
CA GLN A 279 2.41 14.52 26.99
C GLN A 279 1.60 13.60 27.87
N HIS A 280 1.92 12.32 27.86
CA HIS A 280 1.34 11.26 28.66
C HIS A 280 2.42 10.49 29.38
N ASP A 281 2.22 10.31 30.69
CA ASP A 281 3.01 9.45 31.57
C ASP A 281 2.00 8.66 32.41
N GLY A 282 1.53 7.54 31.90
CA GLY A 282 0.47 6.73 32.50
C GLY A 282 0.95 5.85 33.65
N ASN A 283 2.25 5.61 33.74
CA ASN A 283 2.88 4.81 34.78
C ASN A 283 3.60 5.65 35.85
N ASP A 284 3.62 6.98 35.70
CA ASP A 284 4.23 7.97 36.62
C ASP A 284 5.73 7.72 36.86
N ASP A 285 6.45 7.31 35.79
CA ASP A 285 7.91 7.10 35.85
C ASP A 285 8.72 8.33 35.44
N GLY A 286 8.05 9.41 35.04
CA GLY A 286 8.64 10.67 34.64
C GLY A 286 9.08 10.71 33.18
N PHE A 287 8.76 9.68 32.39
CA PHE A 287 9.05 9.65 30.95
C PHE A 287 7.76 9.65 30.13
N LEU A 288 7.84 10.15 28.91
CA LEU A 288 6.72 10.11 27.97
C LEU A 288 6.47 8.64 27.55
N ASP A 289 5.22 8.17 27.67
CA ASP A 289 4.79 6.86 27.18
C ASP A 289 4.95 6.74 25.65
N THR A 290 4.71 7.86 24.93
CA THR A 290 4.88 7.99 23.49
C THR A 290 5.54 9.31 23.14
N PRO A 291 6.42 9.37 22.13
CA PRO A 291 7.04 10.61 21.70
C PRO A 291 6.00 11.55 21.09
N LEU A 292 6.17 12.85 21.31
CA LEU A 292 5.46 13.89 20.58
C LEU A 292 5.91 13.83 19.13
N ARG A 293 4.97 13.91 18.17
CA ARG A 293 5.28 13.78 16.76
C ARG A 293 4.49 14.80 15.92
N GLU A 294 5.17 15.32 14.91
CA GLU A 294 4.53 16.10 13.85
C GLU A 294 5.06 15.61 12.51
N GLN A 295 4.18 15.28 11.58
CA GLN A 295 4.55 14.73 10.28
C GLN A 295 3.73 15.38 9.17
N VAL A 296 4.43 15.75 8.08
CA VAL A 296 3.84 16.15 6.79
C VAL A 296 4.34 15.18 5.73
N ASN A 297 3.44 14.69 4.91
CA ASN A 297 3.77 13.76 3.84
C ASN A 297 2.96 14.12 2.59
N VAL A 298 3.63 14.30 1.47
CA VAL A 298 3.01 14.69 0.19
C VAL A 298 3.55 13.80 -0.92
N MET A 299 2.68 13.26 -1.73
CA MET A 299 3.03 12.45 -2.89
C MET A 299 2.23 12.88 -4.11
N ASN A 300 2.91 13.12 -5.21
CA ASN A 300 2.28 13.26 -6.52
C ASN A 300 2.72 12.09 -7.40
N ARG A 301 1.75 11.48 -8.05
CA ARG A 301 2.00 10.33 -8.92
C ARG A 301 1.24 10.45 -10.24
N TRP A 302 1.78 9.80 -11.25
CA TRP A 302 1.29 9.80 -12.62
C TRP A 302 1.20 8.37 -13.13
N TYR A 303 0.18 8.12 -13.93
CA TYR A 303 -0.05 6.86 -14.61
C TYR A 303 -0.28 7.14 -16.09
N HIS A 304 0.51 6.49 -16.95
CA HIS A 304 0.45 6.62 -18.38
C HIS A 304 0.26 5.25 -19.03
N LYS A 305 -0.83 5.04 -19.75
CA LYS A 305 -1.16 3.77 -20.38
C LYS A 305 -1.37 3.99 -21.89
N LEU A 306 -0.54 3.32 -22.69
CA LEU A 306 -0.68 3.18 -24.13
C LEU A 306 -0.92 1.71 -24.45
N ASP A 307 -1.17 1.40 -25.71
CA ASP A 307 -1.48 0.03 -26.15
C ASP A 307 -0.39 -1.00 -25.79
N LYS A 308 0.87 -0.64 -25.94
CA LYS A 308 2.03 -1.50 -25.66
C LYS A 308 2.97 -0.96 -24.58
N TYR A 309 2.62 0.15 -23.95
CA TYR A 309 3.49 0.79 -22.98
C TYR A 309 2.69 1.30 -21.80
N VAL A 310 3.16 0.93 -20.61
CA VAL A 310 2.61 1.41 -19.34
C VAL A 310 3.73 2.04 -18.52
N ALA A 311 3.48 3.21 -17.97
CA ALA A 311 4.44 3.86 -17.09
C ALA A 311 3.76 4.47 -15.87
N GLN A 312 4.44 4.37 -14.75
CA GLN A 312 4.11 5.03 -13.50
C GLN A 312 5.28 5.88 -13.06
N TYR A 313 5.00 7.06 -12.55
CA TYR A 313 5.99 7.98 -12.00
C TYR A 313 5.47 8.49 -10.67
N GLY A 314 6.36 8.78 -9.74
CA GLY A 314 5.97 9.41 -8.49
C GLY A 314 7.11 10.16 -7.85
N VAL A 315 6.75 11.24 -7.19
CA VAL A 315 7.63 11.99 -6.29
C VAL A 315 6.94 12.10 -4.94
N ARG A 316 7.71 11.96 -3.89
CA ARG A 316 7.23 12.01 -2.52
C ARG A 316 8.18 12.83 -1.67
N TYR A 317 7.63 13.60 -0.76
CA TYR A 317 8.37 14.31 0.27
C TYR A 317 7.72 14.05 1.63
N LEU A 318 8.57 13.81 2.62
CA LEU A 318 8.20 13.63 4.02
C LEU A 318 9.07 14.52 4.90
N HIS A 319 8.42 15.20 5.83
CA HIS A 319 9.06 15.84 6.95
C HIS A 319 8.46 15.31 8.24
N GLU A 320 9.30 14.93 9.20
CA GLU A 320 8.86 14.49 10.52
C GLU A 320 9.74 15.09 11.62
N SER A 321 9.11 15.56 12.68
CA SER A 321 9.75 15.97 13.94
C SER A 321 9.23 15.08 15.06
N ARG A 322 10.14 14.52 15.87
CA ARG A 322 9.83 13.74 17.07
C ARG A 322 10.53 14.30 18.28
N THR A 323 9.85 14.28 19.41
CA THR A 323 10.42 14.65 20.71
C THR A 323 10.01 13.60 21.74
N GLY A 324 11.00 12.94 22.32
CA GLY A 324 10.84 11.98 23.41
C GLY A 324 11.61 12.39 24.66
N GLY A 325 11.62 11.54 25.66
CA GLY A 325 12.33 11.72 26.90
C GLY A 325 11.41 12.00 28.08
N GLN A 326 11.85 12.83 29.03
CA GLN A 326 11.12 13.06 30.27
C GLN A 326 9.89 13.96 30.10
N ASP A 327 8.84 13.64 30.84
CA ASP A 327 7.60 14.42 30.89
C ASP A 327 7.82 15.68 31.76
N THR A 328 7.97 16.83 31.10
CA THR A 328 8.19 18.14 31.74
C THR A 328 6.89 18.88 32.04
N LYS A 329 5.75 18.30 31.70
CA LYS A 329 4.44 18.91 32.00
C LYS A 329 3.93 18.53 33.37
N HIS A 330 4.18 17.28 33.78
CA HIS A 330 3.67 16.74 35.03
C HIS A 330 4.74 16.62 36.10
N HIS A 331 6.03 16.67 35.70
CA HIS A 331 7.19 16.57 36.61
C HIS A 331 8.11 17.76 36.46
N ASP A 332 8.70 18.21 37.58
CA ASP A 332 9.63 19.34 37.62
C ASP A 332 11.08 18.83 37.63
N PHE A 333 11.72 18.88 36.46
CA PHE A 333 13.13 18.50 36.28
C PHE A 333 14.01 19.73 36.08
N THR A 334 15.15 19.77 36.75
CA THR A 334 16.14 20.88 36.60
C THR A 334 16.83 20.80 35.22
N ASP A 335 17.16 19.60 34.73
CA ASP A 335 17.81 19.35 33.43
C ASP A 335 17.20 18.06 32.83
N PRO A 336 16.03 18.17 32.18
CA PRO A 336 15.33 16.99 31.70
C PRO A 336 16.02 16.34 30.51
N TYR A 337 16.15 15.00 30.55
CA TYR A 337 16.59 14.22 29.40
C TYR A 337 15.60 14.36 28.24
N ARG A 338 16.10 14.79 27.08
CA ARG A 338 15.28 14.99 25.87
C ARG A 338 15.90 14.35 24.64
N ILE A 339 15.05 13.79 23.82
CA ILE A 339 15.40 13.25 22.52
C ILE A 339 14.67 14.08 21.45
N HIS A 340 15.41 14.58 20.48
CA HIS A 340 14.85 15.28 19.32
C HIS A 340 15.33 14.62 18.04
N LEU A 341 14.39 14.30 17.14
CA LEU A 341 14.69 13.79 15.82
C LEU A 341 13.95 14.65 14.78
N ASN A 342 14.70 15.10 13.79
CA ASN A 342 14.15 15.79 12.62
C ASN A 342 14.54 15.02 11.37
N THR A 343 13.55 14.55 10.64
CA THR A 343 13.71 13.74 9.44
C THR A 343 13.17 14.48 8.22
N ASN A 344 13.96 14.51 7.15
CA ASN A 344 13.54 14.92 5.82
C ASN A 344 13.81 13.76 4.86
N ARG A 345 12.82 13.41 4.06
CA ARG A 345 12.96 12.35 3.07
C ARG A 345 12.31 12.77 1.76
N ALA A 346 13.06 12.67 0.68
CA ALA A 346 12.58 12.85 -0.67
C ALA A 346 12.73 11.53 -1.43
N GLU A 347 11.72 11.15 -2.18
CA GLU A 347 11.70 9.92 -2.97
C GLU A 347 11.21 10.23 -4.38
N LEU A 348 11.76 9.52 -5.35
CA LEU A 348 11.27 9.49 -6.71
C LEU A 348 11.29 8.05 -7.21
N PHE A 349 10.32 7.69 -8.05
CA PHE A 349 10.33 6.39 -8.71
C PHE A 349 9.74 6.47 -10.12
N THR A 350 10.12 5.53 -10.95
CA THR A 350 9.47 5.24 -12.22
C THR A 350 9.43 3.74 -12.44
N LYS A 351 8.29 3.27 -12.93
CA LYS A 351 8.06 1.90 -13.38
C LYS A 351 7.58 1.97 -14.81
N GLN A 352 8.27 1.33 -15.73
CA GLN A 352 7.95 1.36 -17.15
C GLN A 352 7.91 -0.07 -17.67
N ALA A 353 6.87 -0.42 -18.38
CA ALA A 353 6.73 -1.71 -19.02
C ALA A 353 6.42 -1.54 -20.50
N TYR A 354 7.10 -2.32 -21.33
CA TYR A 354 6.85 -2.42 -22.75
C TYR A 354 6.42 -3.84 -23.12
N ILE A 355 5.23 -3.97 -23.68
CA ILE A 355 4.63 -5.23 -24.11
C ILE A 355 5.13 -5.51 -25.53
N ILE A 356 5.96 -6.54 -25.68
CA ILE A 356 6.50 -6.96 -26.98
C ILE A 356 5.41 -7.71 -27.75
N ASP A 357 4.85 -8.73 -27.09
CA ASP A 357 3.82 -9.59 -27.66
C ASP A 357 2.73 -9.86 -26.61
N LYS A 358 1.51 -9.43 -26.89
CA LYS A 358 0.36 -9.64 -25.99
C LYS A 358 -0.09 -11.09 -25.92
N GLU A 359 0.02 -11.83 -27.05
CA GLU A 359 -0.42 -13.22 -27.11
C GLU A 359 0.52 -14.17 -26.38
N LYS A 360 1.82 -13.84 -26.37
CA LYS A 360 2.88 -14.66 -25.74
C LYS A 360 3.29 -14.13 -24.38
N VAL A 361 2.56 -13.18 -23.79
CA VAL A 361 2.94 -12.56 -22.51
C VAL A 361 4.43 -12.20 -22.50
N GLU A 362 4.89 -11.53 -23.55
CA GLU A 362 6.31 -11.16 -23.67
C GLU A 362 6.51 -9.68 -23.41
N SER A 363 7.40 -9.37 -22.46
CA SER A 363 7.58 -7.98 -22.00
C SER A 363 8.93 -7.69 -21.39
N VAL A 364 9.24 -6.41 -21.39
CA VAL A 364 10.38 -5.84 -20.67
C VAL A 364 9.86 -4.75 -19.73
N ALA A 365 10.29 -4.78 -18.47
CA ALA A 365 9.97 -3.75 -17.51
C ALA A 365 11.25 -3.17 -16.89
N LEU A 366 11.23 -1.85 -16.66
CA LEU A 366 12.28 -1.10 -15.98
C LEU A 366 11.69 -0.44 -14.74
N ILE A 367 12.31 -0.69 -13.59
CA ILE A 367 12.01 -0.03 -12.34
C ILE A 367 13.23 0.77 -11.92
N LEU A 368 13.05 2.06 -11.67
CA LEU A 368 14.07 2.92 -11.09
C LEU A 368 13.47 3.64 -9.89
N SER A 369 14.18 3.64 -8.78
CA SER A 369 13.82 4.47 -7.64
C SER A 369 15.05 5.13 -7.04
N GLY A 370 14.86 6.30 -6.46
CA GLY A 370 15.89 7.02 -5.73
C GLY A 370 15.29 7.68 -4.49
N SER A 371 16.06 7.70 -3.42
CA SER A 371 15.67 8.40 -2.21
C SER A 371 16.85 9.11 -1.55
N TYR A 372 16.56 10.25 -1.00
CA TYR A 372 17.42 10.99 -0.09
C TYR A 372 16.78 11.02 1.28
N HIS A 373 17.50 10.61 2.31
CA HIS A 373 17.05 10.58 3.69
C HIS A 373 18.05 11.32 4.56
N GLU A 374 17.59 12.34 5.24
CA GLU A 374 18.32 13.10 6.24
C GLU A 374 17.65 12.95 7.59
N GLN A 375 18.37 12.51 8.60
CA GLN A 375 17.89 12.50 9.97
C GLN A 375 18.91 13.20 10.88
N LYS A 376 18.50 14.27 11.51
CA LYS A 376 19.24 15.00 12.54
C LYS A 376 18.65 14.67 13.89
N SER A 377 19.44 13.99 14.70
CA SER A 377 19.01 13.51 16.01
C SER A 377 19.87 14.12 17.11
N ARG A 378 19.25 14.33 18.26
CA ARG A 378 19.94 14.69 19.50
C ARG A 378 19.37 13.84 20.63
N TYR A 379 20.22 13.07 21.26
CA TYR A 379 19.91 12.30 22.45
C TYR A 379 20.54 13.00 23.64
N ASP A 380 19.77 13.85 24.32
CA ASP A 380 20.22 14.81 25.32
C ASP A 380 21.34 15.71 24.77
N ARG A 381 22.59 15.50 25.18
CA ARG A 381 23.76 16.26 24.72
C ARG A 381 24.45 15.62 23.53
N THR A 382 24.06 14.41 23.13
CA THR A 382 24.72 13.63 22.08
C THR A 382 24.00 13.82 20.73
N PRO A 383 24.55 14.63 19.80
CA PRO A 383 24.04 14.70 18.45
C PRO A 383 24.47 13.49 17.62
N TYR A 384 23.52 12.94 16.88
CA TYR A 384 23.73 11.89 15.87
C TYR A 384 22.98 12.25 14.60
N ASN A 385 23.69 12.47 13.52
CA ASN A 385 23.13 12.82 12.22
C ASN A 385 23.47 11.74 11.21
N VAL A 386 22.51 11.39 10.38
CA VAL A 386 22.69 10.43 9.29
C VAL A 386 22.09 10.97 8.01
N TYR A 387 22.83 10.82 6.92
CA TYR A 387 22.40 11.09 5.55
C TYR A 387 22.54 9.82 4.74
N GLN A 388 21.49 9.47 4.03
CA GLN A 388 21.50 8.30 3.16
C GLN A 388 20.98 8.66 1.78
N ASN A 389 21.73 8.26 0.75
CA ASN A 389 21.29 8.27 -0.64
C ASN A 389 21.10 6.82 -1.08
N ASN A 390 19.92 6.47 -1.55
CA ASN A 390 19.65 5.17 -2.12
C ASN A 390 19.24 5.31 -3.58
N VAL A 391 19.74 4.43 -4.44
CA VAL A 391 19.31 4.26 -5.83
C VAL A 391 19.11 2.79 -6.11
N TYR A 392 17.93 2.43 -6.59
CA TYR A 392 17.60 1.09 -7.04
C TYR A 392 17.23 1.09 -8.51
N ALA A 393 17.76 0.14 -9.25
CA ALA A 393 17.45 -0.11 -10.65
C ALA A 393 17.16 -1.59 -10.85
N SER A 394 16.12 -1.94 -11.60
CA SER A 394 15.81 -3.31 -11.97
C SER A 394 15.27 -3.36 -13.39
N LEU A 395 15.85 -4.22 -14.20
CA LEU A 395 15.41 -4.55 -15.55
C LEU A 395 14.91 -5.99 -15.56
N LEU A 396 13.67 -6.17 -15.96
CA LEU A 396 12.94 -7.43 -15.93
C LEU A 396 12.55 -7.81 -17.36
N TYR A 397 12.69 -9.09 -17.69
CA TYR A 397 12.15 -9.67 -18.90
C TYR A 397 11.30 -10.87 -18.54
N GLU A 398 10.09 -10.90 -19.06
CA GLU A 398 9.14 -11.99 -18.85
C GLU A 398 8.63 -12.52 -20.19
N LYS A 399 8.50 -13.84 -20.28
CA LYS A 399 7.99 -14.53 -21.46
C LYS A 399 7.27 -15.79 -21.07
N GLU A 400 6.08 -15.95 -21.59
CA GLU A 400 5.32 -17.19 -21.58
C GLU A 400 5.53 -17.91 -22.90
N PHE A 401 6.11 -19.12 -22.85
CA PHE A 401 6.29 -19.96 -24.05
C PHE A 401 5.03 -20.74 -24.33
N THR A 402 4.36 -21.20 -23.28
CA THR A 402 3.07 -21.87 -23.29
C THR A 402 2.40 -21.60 -21.94
N PRO A 403 1.08 -21.81 -21.77
CA PRO A 403 0.41 -21.66 -20.48
C PRO A 403 1.02 -22.47 -19.33
N MET A 404 1.82 -23.51 -19.67
CA MET A 404 2.52 -24.32 -18.68
C MET A 404 3.98 -23.88 -18.44
N HIS A 405 4.56 -23.07 -19.30
CA HIS A 405 5.98 -22.75 -19.28
C HIS A 405 6.24 -21.25 -19.38
N SER A 406 6.75 -20.65 -18.32
CA SER A 406 7.14 -19.25 -18.31
C SER A 406 8.55 -19.03 -17.78
N LEU A 407 9.20 -17.99 -18.29
CA LEU A 407 10.51 -17.53 -17.88
C LEU A 407 10.42 -16.09 -17.41
N SER A 408 10.95 -15.81 -16.22
CA SER A 408 11.19 -14.47 -15.73
C SER A 408 12.68 -14.35 -15.43
N THR A 409 13.32 -13.35 -16.00
CA THR A 409 14.75 -13.06 -15.75
C THR A 409 14.97 -11.58 -15.60
N GLY A 410 16.00 -11.19 -14.88
CA GLY A 410 16.28 -9.77 -14.67
C GLY A 410 17.66 -9.49 -14.10
N LEU A 411 17.98 -8.20 -14.19
CA LEU A 411 19.18 -7.62 -13.61
C LEU A 411 18.74 -6.53 -12.64
N SER A 412 19.40 -6.43 -11.50
CA SER A 412 19.15 -5.38 -10.54
C SER A 412 20.44 -4.78 -10.00
N MET A 413 20.36 -3.57 -9.53
CA MET A 413 21.44 -2.90 -8.81
C MET A 413 20.81 -2.08 -7.68
N ASN A 414 21.37 -2.21 -6.49
CA ASN A 414 21.06 -1.34 -5.38
C ASN A 414 22.35 -0.62 -4.94
N TYR A 415 22.27 0.70 -4.82
CA TYR A 415 23.30 1.58 -4.31
C TYR A 415 22.80 2.24 -3.04
N ASP A 416 23.58 2.18 -1.96
CA ASP A 416 23.37 2.94 -0.73
C ASP A 416 24.68 3.66 -0.36
N GLY A 417 24.59 4.97 -0.18
CA GLY A 417 25.66 5.81 0.37
C GLY A 417 25.21 6.41 1.69
N PHE A 418 26.01 6.25 2.73
CA PHE A 418 25.76 6.78 4.07
C PHE A 418 26.86 7.75 4.49
N ASP A 419 26.47 8.84 5.13
CA ASP A 419 27.33 9.74 5.90
C ASP A 419 26.71 9.86 7.29
N GLU A 420 27.45 9.37 8.31
CA GLU A 420 26.99 9.32 9.69
C GLU A 420 27.96 10.09 10.59
N ASN A 421 27.40 10.97 11.42
CA ASN A 421 28.17 11.81 12.35
C ASN A 421 27.61 11.68 13.76
N LEU A 422 28.40 11.12 14.66
CA LEU A 422 28.12 11.01 16.09
C LEU A 422 29.10 11.84 16.91
N VAL A 423 28.60 12.64 17.84
CA VAL A 423 29.45 13.36 18.80
C VAL A 423 29.14 12.86 20.20
N GLN A 424 30.10 12.20 20.82
CA GLN A 424 30.00 11.72 22.20
C GLN A 424 30.72 12.65 23.14
N TYR A 425 30.12 12.89 24.31
CA TYR A 425 30.72 13.69 25.39
C TYR A 425 31.09 12.71 26.53
N ALA A 426 32.38 12.66 26.83
CA ALA A 426 32.91 11.83 27.92
C ALA A 426 34.02 12.62 28.65
N GLY A 427 33.92 12.68 29.99
CA GLY A 427 34.96 13.33 30.83
C GLY A 427 35.22 14.80 30.61
N GLY A 428 34.25 15.54 30.01
CA GLY A 428 34.39 16.97 29.65
C GLY A 428 34.95 17.20 28.25
N GLU A 429 35.34 16.16 27.53
CA GLU A 429 35.81 16.23 26.15
C GLU A 429 34.72 15.75 25.18
N SER A 430 34.74 16.27 23.96
CA SER A 430 33.88 15.81 22.87
C SER A 430 34.70 15.00 21.89
N VAL A 431 34.23 13.81 21.57
CA VAL A 431 34.80 12.93 20.53
C VAL A 431 33.82 12.81 19.37
N ARG A 432 34.25 13.18 18.18
CA ARG A 432 33.48 13.08 16.95
C ARG A 432 33.86 11.79 16.22
N HIS A 433 32.85 11.01 15.89
CA HIS A 433 32.95 9.84 15.04
C HIS A 433 32.23 10.14 13.72
N ALA A 434 32.94 9.98 12.62
CA ALA A 434 32.38 10.10 11.28
C ALA A 434 32.52 8.76 10.57
N TYR A 435 31.44 8.27 9.97
CA TYR A 435 31.40 7.00 9.26
C TYR A 435 30.81 7.22 7.87
N ASP A 436 31.65 7.04 6.87
CA ASP A 436 31.24 7.06 5.47
C ASP A 436 31.19 5.62 4.95
N ARG A 437 30.04 5.21 4.42
CA ARG A 437 29.88 3.86 3.90
C ARG A 437 29.16 3.90 2.56
N THR A 438 29.67 3.13 1.63
CA THR A 438 29.04 2.91 0.33
C THR A 438 28.82 1.42 0.10
N GLU A 439 27.60 1.07 -0.27
CA GLU A 439 27.22 -0.30 -0.62
C GLU A 439 26.71 -0.33 -2.05
N VAL A 440 27.20 -1.28 -2.84
CA VAL A 440 26.73 -1.55 -4.21
C VAL A 440 26.43 -3.02 -4.33
N VAL A 441 25.19 -3.36 -4.57
CA VAL A 441 24.74 -4.74 -4.68
C VAL A 441 24.14 -4.98 -6.06
N PRO A 442 24.93 -5.52 -7.00
CA PRO A 442 24.41 -6.01 -8.28
C PRO A 442 23.70 -7.34 -8.06
N GLY A 443 22.62 -7.57 -8.80
CA GLY A 443 21.86 -8.81 -8.78
C GLY A 443 21.50 -9.27 -10.19
N ALA A 444 21.43 -10.57 -10.36
CA ALA A 444 20.88 -11.22 -11.55
C ALA A 444 20.04 -12.41 -11.12
N TYR A 445 18.92 -12.63 -11.77
CA TYR A 445 18.10 -13.79 -11.51
C TYR A 445 17.52 -14.39 -12.78
N ALA A 446 17.18 -15.66 -12.71
CA ALA A 446 16.37 -16.36 -13.69
C ALA A 446 15.44 -17.32 -12.94
N GLN A 447 14.16 -17.20 -13.22
CA GLN A 447 13.13 -18.06 -12.66
C GLN A 447 12.35 -18.70 -13.81
N TYR A 448 12.36 -20.01 -13.86
CA TYR A 448 11.53 -20.78 -14.77
C TYR A 448 10.39 -21.40 -14.00
N THR A 449 9.17 -21.17 -14.46
CA THR A 449 7.96 -21.74 -13.85
C THR A 449 7.36 -22.77 -14.76
N PHE A 450 7.09 -23.95 -14.20
CA PHE A 450 6.43 -25.04 -14.86
C PHE A 450 5.13 -25.40 -14.12
N ASN A 451 3.99 -25.12 -14.74
CA ASN A 451 2.68 -25.43 -14.22
C ASN A 451 2.19 -26.77 -14.79
N LEU A 452 2.14 -27.80 -13.95
CA LEU A 452 1.83 -29.18 -14.38
C LEU A 452 0.39 -29.38 -14.87
N ASN A 453 -0.54 -28.47 -14.58
CA ASN A 453 -1.93 -28.55 -15.04
C ASN A 453 -2.76 -27.28 -14.82
N ASP A 454 -3.43 -26.85 -15.87
CA ASP A 454 -4.60 -25.96 -15.81
C ASP A 454 -5.84 -26.63 -15.20
N LYS A 455 -5.77 -27.92 -14.86
CA LYS A 455 -6.94 -28.75 -14.49
C LYS A 455 -6.86 -29.44 -13.12
N ARG A 456 -5.85 -29.18 -12.27
CA ARG A 456 -5.73 -29.86 -10.98
C ARG A 456 -5.66 -28.91 -9.78
N ASP A 457 -6.54 -27.96 -9.68
CA ASP A 457 -6.97 -27.43 -8.38
C ASP A 457 -7.93 -28.36 -7.63
N CYS A 458 -7.82 -29.65 -7.87
CA CYS A 458 -8.37 -30.66 -6.99
C CYS A 458 -7.31 -31.07 -5.98
N ILE A 459 -7.12 -30.26 -4.95
CA ILE A 459 -6.58 -30.76 -3.69
C ILE A 459 -7.63 -31.70 -3.13
N ARG A 460 -7.46 -33.01 -3.36
CA ARG A 460 -8.18 -34.03 -2.58
C ARG A 460 -7.68 -33.86 -1.14
N PRO A 461 -8.56 -33.62 -0.16
CA PRO A 461 -8.16 -33.75 1.22
C PRO A 461 -7.79 -35.23 1.43
N LEU A 462 -6.54 -35.47 1.80
CA LEU A 462 -6.14 -36.72 2.37
C LEU A 462 -6.92 -36.89 3.70
N ARG A 463 -7.74 -37.94 3.73
CA ARG A 463 -8.39 -38.41 4.95
C ARG A 463 -7.36 -38.98 5.93
#